data_55bb2706f47917f7c571aa770ea25106
#
_entry.id   55bb2706f47917f7c571aa770ea25106
#
_cell.length_a   1.000
_cell.length_b   1.000
_cell.length_c   1.000
_cell.angle_alpha   90.00
_cell.angle_beta   90.00
_cell.angle_gamma   90.00
#
_symmetry.space_group_name_H-M   'P 1'
#
loop_
_entity.id
_entity.type
_entity.pdbx_description
1 polymer ?
#
loop_
_entity_poly.entity_id
_entity_poly.type
_entity_poly.pdbx_seq_one_letter_code
_entity_poly.pdbx_strand_id
1 'polypeptide(L)'
;MTPVLTFDIETIPDTAGIRKLHDLPADLPDNEVAEFAFQKRRAASGNDFLPLHLQRVAVISCALREGDRFSVWSLAEPKLKEAEIIQRFYDGIEKFTPQLVSWNGGGFDLPVLHYRGLIHGVAAPRYWDQGEDDRDFKWNNYISRYHSRPLDMMDLMALYQPRANAPLDDLAMPIGLPGKLGMDGSAVWGAWQ
;
A
#
# COMPACT_ATOMS: atom_id res chain seq x y z
N MET A 1 -21.03 8.84 -12.88
CA MET A 1 -20.64 7.62 -12.15
C MET A 1 -19.31 7.92 -11.49
N THR A 2 -19.15 7.65 -10.20
CA THR A 2 -17.88 7.88 -9.48
C THR A 2 -16.79 7.00 -10.10
N PRO A 3 -15.61 7.54 -10.43
CA PRO A 3 -14.48 6.72 -10.85
C PRO A 3 -14.10 5.69 -9.78
N VAL A 4 -13.61 4.52 -10.20
CA VAL A 4 -13.15 3.46 -9.30
C VAL A 4 -11.68 3.20 -9.58
N LEU A 5 -10.84 3.35 -8.55
CA LEU A 5 -9.40 3.09 -8.61
C LEU A 5 -9.08 1.87 -7.75
N THR A 6 -8.79 0.76 -8.40
CA THR A 6 -8.20 -0.40 -7.72
C THR A 6 -6.69 -0.25 -7.69
N PHE A 7 -6.07 -0.52 -6.55
CA PHE A 7 -4.64 -0.39 -6.39
C PHE A 7 -4.07 -1.46 -5.45
N ASP A 8 -2.78 -1.69 -5.59
CA ASP A 8 -1.97 -2.58 -4.78
C ASP A 8 -0.54 -2.06 -4.73
N ILE A 9 0.21 -2.30 -3.65
CA ILE A 9 1.59 -1.85 -3.51
C ILE A 9 2.56 -3.01 -3.34
N GLU A 10 3.77 -2.85 -3.89
CA GLU A 10 4.90 -3.71 -3.57
C GLU A 10 5.94 -2.93 -2.78
N THR A 11 6.48 -3.56 -1.76
CA THR A 11 7.40 -2.91 -0.83
C THR A 11 8.69 -3.69 -0.66
N ILE A 12 9.74 -2.96 -0.29
CA ILE A 12 11.05 -3.48 0.09
C ILE A 12 11.47 -2.91 1.44
N PRO A 13 12.44 -3.49 2.15
CA PRO A 13 12.97 -2.91 3.38
C PRO A 13 13.51 -1.49 3.17
N ASP A 14 13.13 -0.56 4.05
CA ASP A 14 13.74 0.78 4.12
C ASP A 14 15.11 0.71 4.79
N THR A 15 16.13 0.28 4.07
CA THR A 15 17.49 0.12 4.61
C THR A 15 18.05 1.42 5.17
N ALA A 16 17.72 2.56 4.58
CA ALA A 16 18.14 3.88 5.07
C ALA A 16 17.47 4.23 6.40
N GLY A 17 16.16 3.98 6.54
CA GLY A 17 15.43 4.16 7.79
C GLY A 17 15.89 3.19 8.88
N ILE A 18 16.12 1.93 8.53
CA ILE A 18 16.64 0.90 9.45
C ILE A 18 18.01 1.30 9.99
N ARG A 19 18.92 1.79 9.14
CA ARG A 19 20.24 2.29 9.59
C ARG A 19 20.11 3.38 10.64
N LYS A 20 19.28 4.39 10.37
CA LYS A 20 19.07 5.50 11.28
C LYS A 20 18.43 5.05 12.61
N LEU A 21 17.45 4.16 12.54
CA LEU A 21 16.72 3.68 13.71
C LEU A 21 17.58 2.84 14.65
N HIS A 22 18.60 2.15 14.10
CA HIS A 22 19.42 1.21 14.84
C HIS A 22 20.91 1.58 14.93
N ASP A 23 21.26 2.79 14.50
CA ASP A 23 22.63 3.33 14.57
C ASP A 23 23.65 2.39 13.84
N LEU A 24 23.21 1.79 12.71
CA LEU A 24 24.04 0.87 11.94
C LEU A 24 25.09 1.63 11.12
N PRO A 25 26.28 1.02 10.88
CA PRO A 25 27.33 1.62 10.06
C PRO A 25 26.83 2.03 8.68
N ALA A 26 27.30 3.18 8.18
CA ALA A 26 26.90 3.70 6.87
C ALA A 26 27.40 2.84 5.70
N ASP A 27 28.51 2.11 5.90
CA ASP A 27 29.15 1.23 4.94
C ASP A 27 28.64 -0.22 4.97
N LEU A 28 27.75 -0.55 5.92
CA LEU A 28 27.11 -1.88 5.95
C LEU A 28 26.26 -2.08 4.69
N PRO A 29 26.42 -3.15 3.91
CA PRO A 29 25.62 -3.42 2.72
C PRO A 29 24.09 -3.45 3.01
N ASP A 30 23.26 -3.03 2.04
CA ASP A 30 21.81 -2.97 2.20
C ASP A 30 21.16 -4.32 2.50
N ASN A 31 21.70 -5.41 1.91
CA ASN A 31 21.23 -6.76 2.20
C ASN A 31 21.51 -7.17 3.66
N GLU A 32 22.63 -6.77 4.24
CA GLU A 32 22.96 -7.04 5.64
C GLU A 32 22.11 -6.21 6.61
N VAL A 33 21.81 -4.96 6.23
CA VAL A 33 20.86 -4.10 6.98
C VAL A 33 19.46 -4.69 6.99
N ALA A 34 18.98 -5.17 5.84
CA ALA A 34 17.70 -5.83 5.75
C ALA A 34 17.67 -7.13 6.58
N GLU A 35 18.70 -7.97 6.47
CA GLU A 35 18.78 -9.21 7.25
C GLU A 35 18.84 -8.95 8.76
N PHE A 36 19.59 -7.94 9.20
CA PHE A 36 19.55 -7.49 10.61
C PHE A 36 18.13 -7.20 11.07
N ALA A 37 17.36 -6.44 10.28
CA ALA A 37 15.98 -6.09 10.62
C ALA A 37 15.06 -7.32 10.63
N PHE A 38 15.20 -8.23 9.67
CA PHE A 38 14.46 -9.48 9.62
C PHE A 38 14.74 -10.37 10.83
N GLN A 39 16.02 -10.56 11.20
CA GLN A 39 16.41 -11.33 12.38
C GLN A 39 15.83 -10.74 13.67
N LYS A 40 15.96 -9.41 13.83
CA LYS A 40 15.38 -8.70 14.97
C LYS A 40 13.87 -8.89 15.04
N ARG A 41 13.20 -8.83 13.89
CA ARG A 41 11.75 -9.03 13.81
C ARG A 41 11.35 -10.46 14.15
N ARG A 42 12.04 -11.46 13.58
CA ARG A 42 11.84 -12.89 13.91
C ARG A 42 11.99 -13.17 15.40
N ALA A 43 13.02 -12.59 16.03
CA ALA A 43 13.24 -12.75 17.47
C ALA A 43 12.11 -12.15 18.32
N ALA A 44 11.51 -11.05 17.87
CA ALA A 44 10.47 -10.33 18.61
C ALA A 44 9.05 -10.87 18.37
N SER A 45 8.74 -11.37 17.18
CA SER A 45 7.35 -11.70 16.77
C SER A 45 7.18 -13.07 16.11
N GLY A 46 8.27 -13.82 15.93
CA GLY A 46 8.23 -15.14 15.29
C GLY A 46 8.14 -15.11 13.76
N ASN A 47 8.10 -13.93 13.13
CA ASN A 47 8.10 -13.76 11.68
C ASN A 47 9.02 -12.59 11.28
N ASP A 48 9.38 -12.48 10.01
CA ASP A 48 10.27 -11.45 9.47
C ASP A 48 9.52 -10.26 8.82
N PHE A 49 8.20 -10.24 8.86
CA PHE A 49 7.40 -9.15 8.32
C PHE A 49 7.70 -7.83 9.05
N LEU A 50 8.34 -6.90 8.36
CA LEU A 50 8.77 -5.64 8.94
C LEU A 50 7.58 -4.74 9.34
N PRO A 51 7.75 -3.88 10.36
CA PRO A 51 6.78 -2.84 10.66
C PRO A 51 6.46 -1.97 9.44
N LEU A 52 5.20 -1.51 9.32
CA LEU A 52 4.71 -0.83 8.13
C LEU A 52 5.49 0.45 7.77
N HIS A 53 6.00 1.17 8.76
CA HIS A 53 6.82 2.37 8.54
C HIS A 53 8.24 2.07 8.00
N LEU A 54 8.67 0.81 8.03
CA LEU A 54 9.94 0.33 7.46
C LEU A 54 9.74 -0.39 6.11
N GLN A 55 8.53 -0.38 5.60
CA GLN A 55 8.16 -0.88 4.27
C GLN A 55 8.29 0.27 3.26
N ARG A 56 9.38 0.30 2.48
CA ARG A 56 9.60 1.28 1.42
C ARG A 56 8.79 0.90 0.19
N VAL A 57 8.02 1.84 -0.35
CA VAL A 57 7.20 1.59 -1.55
C VAL A 57 8.09 1.56 -2.80
N ALA A 58 8.10 0.42 -3.48
CA ALA A 58 8.82 0.23 -4.74
C ALA A 58 7.90 0.40 -5.97
N VAL A 59 6.65 -0.07 -5.85
CA VAL A 59 5.65 -0.02 -6.92
C VAL A 59 4.28 0.25 -6.33
N ILE A 60 3.47 1.05 -7.05
CA ILE A 60 2.01 1.10 -6.88
C ILE A 60 1.39 0.73 -8.24
N SER A 61 0.68 -0.38 -8.27
CA SER A 61 -0.10 -0.80 -9.44
C SER A 61 -1.53 -0.27 -9.34
N CYS A 62 -2.04 0.27 -10.42
CA CYS A 62 -3.31 0.97 -10.47
C CYS A 62 -4.16 0.49 -11.65
N ALA A 63 -5.47 0.34 -11.41
CA ALA A 63 -6.47 0.12 -12.44
C ALA A 63 -7.65 1.09 -12.21
N LEU A 64 -7.83 2.05 -13.11
CA LEU A 64 -8.88 3.06 -13.04
C LEU A 64 -9.99 2.76 -14.03
N ARG A 65 -11.22 2.75 -13.53
CA ARG A 65 -12.43 2.71 -14.34
C ARG A 65 -13.19 4.03 -14.25
N GLU A 66 -13.43 4.67 -15.40
CA GLU A 66 -14.25 5.88 -15.55
C GLU A 66 -15.38 5.60 -16.57
N GLY A 67 -16.56 5.32 -16.08
CA GLY A 67 -17.67 4.83 -16.93
C GLY A 67 -17.26 3.53 -17.63
N ASP A 68 -17.20 3.55 -18.97
CA ASP A 68 -16.82 2.41 -19.81
C ASP A 68 -15.31 2.40 -20.16
N ARG A 69 -14.55 3.40 -19.72
CA ARG A 69 -13.09 3.45 -19.92
C ARG A 69 -12.38 2.71 -18.80
N PHE A 70 -11.34 1.96 -19.19
CA PHE A 70 -10.49 1.23 -18.28
C PHE A 70 -9.03 1.49 -18.61
N SER A 71 -8.22 1.82 -17.60
CA SER A 71 -6.79 2.10 -17.73
C SER A 71 -6.01 1.39 -16.65
N VAL A 72 -4.89 0.78 -17.02
CA VAL A 72 -3.98 0.09 -16.09
C VAL A 72 -2.57 0.66 -16.25
N TRP A 73 -1.92 0.96 -15.14
CA TRP A 73 -0.53 1.43 -15.12
C TRP A 73 0.15 1.10 -13.78
N SER A 74 1.46 1.24 -13.75
CA SER A 74 2.22 1.17 -12.51
C SER A 74 3.09 2.42 -12.34
N LEU A 75 3.18 2.88 -11.10
CA LEU A 75 4.13 3.90 -10.65
C LEU A 75 5.27 3.15 -9.98
N ALA A 76 6.48 3.19 -10.55
CA ALA A 76 7.55 2.29 -10.15
C ALA A 76 8.93 2.91 -10.23
N GLU A 77 9.86 2.47 -9.36
CA GLU A 77 11.30 2.62 -9.54
C GLU A 77 11.80 1.71 -10.69
N PRO A 78 12.96 1.99 -11.30
CA PRO A 78 13.84 3.14 -11.02
C PRO A 78 13.44 4.43 -11.71
N LYS A 79 12.33 4.48 -12.45
CA LYS A 79 11.91 5.68 -13.20
C LYS A 79 11.46 6.82 -12.28
N LEU A 80 10.93 6.49 -11.11
CA LEU A 80 10.46 7.44 -10.11
C LEU A 80 11.12 7.15 -8.77
N LYS A 81 11.37 8.19 -7.98
CA LYS A 81 11.74 8.02 -6.56
C LYS A 81 10.49 7.70 -5.73
N GLU A 82 10.66 7.04 -4.59
CA GLU A 82 9.54 6.69 -3.70
C GLU A 82 8.61 7.88 -3.40
N ALA A 83 9.17 9.05 -3.07
CA ALA A 83 8.38 10.27 -2.82
C ALA A 83 7.50 10.65 -4.02
N GLU A 84 8.02 10.51 -5.25
CA GLU A 84 7.28 10.80 -6.48
C GLU A 84 6.21 9.74 -6.76
N ILE A 85 6.48 8.46 -6.47
CA ILE A 85 5.51 7.37 -6.60
C ILE A 85 4.30 7.67 -5.73
N ILE A 86 4.53 7.97 -4.46
CA ILE A 86 3.48 8.25 -3.49
C ILE A 86 2.74 9.55 -3.84
N GLN A 87 3.47 10.63 -4.20
CA GLN A 87 2.84 11.89 -4.58
C GLN A 87 1.92 11.71 -5.80
N ARG A 88 2.38 11.02 -6.85
CA ARG A 88 1.57 10.76 -8.05
C ARG A 88 0.32 9.92 -7.78
N PHE A 89 0.39 9.00 -6.83
CA PHE A 89 -0.79 8.26 -6.39
C PHE A 89 -1.81 9.21 -5.76
N TYR A 90 -1.39 10.09 -4.84
CA TYR A 90 -2.28 11.07 -4.22
C TYR A 90 -2.75 12.16 -5.18
N ASP A 91 -1.92 12.58 -6.16
CA ASP A 91 -2.33 13.48 -7.25
C ASP A 91 -3.45 12.86 -8.09
N GLY A 92 -3.42 11.54 -8.30
CA GLY A 92 -4.51 10.79 -8.92
C GLY A 92 -5.81 10.86 -8.12
N ILE A 93 -5.72 10.74 -6.80
CA ILE A 93 -6.89 10.90 -5.90
C ILE A 93 -7.42 12.34 -5.94
N GLU A 94 -6.55 13.33 -5.92
CA GLU A 94 -6.93 14.74 -6.05
C GLU A 94 -7.71 14.98 -7.35
N LYS A 95 -7.18 14.48 -8.47
CA LYS A 95 -7.73 14.70 -9.81
C LYS A 95 -9.06 14.01 -10.03
N PHE A 96 -9.19 12.76 -9.62
CA PHE A 96 -10.34 11.92 -9.97
C PHE A 96 -11.33 11.73 -8.84
N THR A 97 -10.96 12.01 -7.61
CA THR A 97 -11.72 11.73 -6.39
C THR A 97 -12.41 10.35 -6.46
N PRO A 98 -11.67 9.27 -6.72
CA PRO A 98 -12.25 7.96 -6.99
C PRO A 98 -12.74 7.29 -5.72
N GLN A 99 -13.60 6.27 -5.88
CA GLN A 99 -13.67 5.22 -4.88
C GLN A 99 -12.40 4.38 -4.98
N LEU A 100 -11.66 4.26 -3.88
CA LEU A 100 -10.52 3.34 -3.79
C LEU A 100 -11.01 1.93 -3.54
N VAL A 101 -10.42 0.95 -4.21
CA VAL A 101 -10.70 -0.46 -4.00
C VAL A 101 -9.38 -1.19 -3.77
N SER A 102 -9.32 -1.99 -2.71
CA SER A 102 -8.14 -2.77 -2.35
C SER A 102 -8.55 -4.11 -1.75
N TRP A 103 -7.58 -4.98 -1.54
CA TRP A 103 -7.71 -6.21 -0.75
C TRP A 103 -6.75 -6.15 0.43
N ASN A 104 -7.26 -6.02 1.64
CA ASN A 104 -6.49 -5.76 2.86
C ASN A 104 -5.75 -4.41 2.85
N GLY A 105 -6.18 -3.47 2.01
CA GLY A 105 -5.51 -2.17 1.91
C GLY A 105 -5.59 -1.34 3.18
N GLY A 106 -6.65 -1.51 3.97
CA GLY A 106 -6.76 -0.91 5.30
C GLY A 106 -5.79 -1.51 6.33
N GLY A 107 -5.36 -2.76 6.12
CA GLY A 107 -4.41 -3.46 6.99
C GLY A 107 -2.93 -3.28 6.57
N PHE A 108 -2.67 -2.93 5.31
CA PHE A 108 -1.31 -2.83 4.81
C PHE A 108 -1.05 -1.59 3.93
N ASP A 109 -1.64 -1.52 2.75
CA ASP A 109 -1.30 -0.53 1.71
C ASP A 109 -1.45 0.92 2.20
N LEU A 110 -2.63 1.27 2.69
CA LEU A 110 -2.92 2.64 3.13
C LEU A 110 -2.06 3.06 4.33
N PRO A 111 -1.93 2.26 5.40
CA PRO A 111 -1.00 2.58 6.49
C PRO A 111 0.45 2.74 6.04
N VAL A 112 0.95 1.91 5.11
CA VAL A 112 2.29 2.08 4.54
C VAL A 112 2.39 3.42 3.83
N LEU A 113 1.45 3.74 2.94
CA LEU A 113 1.41 5.00 2.21
C LEU A 113 1.32 6.22 3.15
N HIS A 114 0.60 6.11 4.27
CA HIS A 114 0.53 7.17 5.28
C HIS A 114 1.90 7.42 5.93
N TYR A 115 2.57 6.36 6.43
CA TYR A 115 3.88 6.49 7.07
C TYR A 115 4.94 6.99 6.09
N ARG A 116 4.97 6.42 4.88
CA ARG A 116 5.94 6.82 3.86
C ARG A 116 5.67 8.23 3.35
N GLY A 117 4.40 8.59 3.16
CA GLY A 117 3.99 9.95 2.82
C GLY A 117 4.45 10.98 3.85
N LEU A 118 4.30 10.68 5.16
CA LEU A 118 4.80 11.52 6.25
C LEU A 118 6.33 11.65 6.22
N ILE A 119 7.06 10.53 6.04
CA ILE A 119 8.53 10.52 5.97
C ILE A 119 9.05 11.40 4.82
N HIS A 120 8.34 11.42 3.70
CA HIS A 120 8.73 12.17 2.50
C HIS A 120 8.09 13.56 2.37
N GLY A 121 7.22 13.96 3.30
CA GLY A 121 6.53 15.24 3.25
C GLY A 121 5.55 15.35 2.06
N VAL A 122 4.92 14.23 1.68
CA VAL A 122 3.95 14.17 0.57
C VAL A 122 2.66 14.89 0.95
N ALA A 123 2.17 15.78 0.08
CA ALA A 123 0.91 16.49 0.26
C ALA A 123 -0.25 15.71 -0.37
N ALA A 124 -1.34 15.55 0.40
CA ALA A 124 -2.53 14.82 -0.05
C ALA A 124 -3.82 15.46 0.50
N PRO A 125 -4.12 16.74 0.18
CA PRO A 125 -5.21 17.47 0.82
C PRO A 125 -6.56 16.79 0.61
N ARG A 126 -6.90 16.35 -0.60
CA ARG A 126 -8.14 15.64 -0.90
C ARG A 126 -8.29 14.32 -0.13
N TYR A 127 -7.20 13.59 0.02
CA TYR A 127 -7.21 12.32 0.75
C TYR A 127 -7.51 12.53 2.25
N TRP A 128 -6.95 13.61 2.84
CA TRP A 128 -7.09 13.93 4.25
C TRP A 128 -8.31 14.79 4.57
N ASP A 129 -9.06 15.24 3.56
CA ASP A 129 -10.28 16.03 3.77
C ASP A 129 -11.33 15.24 4.57
N GLN A 130 -11.86 15.84 5.61
CA GLN A 130 -12.91 15.26 6.46
C GLN A 130 -14.18 16.13 6.46
N GLY A 131 -14.33 16.96 5.44
CA GLY A 131 -15.48 17.81 5.24
C GLY A 131 -15.23 19.27 5.56
N GLU A 132 -13.97 19.69 5.65
CA GLU A 132 -13.58 21.09 5.80
C GLU A 132 -13.62 21.81 4.44
N ASP A 133 -13.02 21.21 3.41
CA ASP A 133 -13.02 21.75 2.05
C ASP A 133 -14.24 21.28 1.24
N ASP A 134 -14.61 20.01 1.38
CA ASP A 134 -15.76 19.43 0.69
C ASP A 134 -16.70 18.75 1.70
N ARG A 135 -17.90 19.30 1.88
CA ARG A 135 -18.88 18.83 2.87
C ARG A 135 -19.28 17.37 2.72
N ASP A 136 -19.19 16.81 1.51
CA ASP A 136 -19.52 15.40 1.26
C ASP A 136 -18.54 14.47 1.99
N PHE A 137 -17.28 14.92 2.19
CA PHE A 137 -16.25 14.15 2.91
C PHE A 137 -16.55 14.00 4.42
N LYS A 138 -17.42 14.82 4.99
CA LYS A 138 -17.87 14.64 6.37
C LYS A 138 -18.53 13.28 6.60
N TRP A 139 -19.20 12.75 5.59
CA TRP A 139 -19.98 11.52 5.69
C TRP A 139 -19.39 10.37 4.87
N ASN A 140 -18.43 10.65 3.98
CA ASN A 140 -17.79 9.66 3.13
C ASN A 140 -16.39 10.13 2.73
N ASN A 141 -15.40 9.96 3.58
CA ASN A 141 -13.98 10.32 3.37
C ASN A 141 -13.09 9.08 3.20
N TYR A 142 -11.81 9.28 2.90
CA TYR A 142 -10.83 8.21 2.72
C TYR A 142 -10.25 7.65 4.02
N ILE A 143 -10.50 8.29 5.17
CA ILE A 143 -9.85 7.95 6.45
C ILE A 143 -10.61 6.87 7.20
N SER A 144 -11.93 6.87 7.09
CA SER A 144 -12.76 5.89 7.80
C SER A 144 -12.90 4.60 7.01
N ARG A 145 -12.43 3.47 7.58
CA ARG A 145 -12.57 2.13 6.99
C ARG A 145 -14.04 1.70 6.77
N TYR A 146 -15.00 2.39 7.38
CA TYR A 146 -16.43 2.08 7.23
C TYR A 146 -17.10 2.94 6.17
N HIS A 147 -16.39 3.86 5.55
CA HIS A 147 -16.88 4.66 4.45
C HIS A 147 -16.70 3.92 3.11
N SER A 148 -17.49 4.29 2.11
CA SER A 148 -17.42 3.65 0.80
C SER A 148 -16.27 4.17 -0.08
N ARG A 149 -15.62 5.28 0.29
CA ARG A 149 -14.48 5.80 -0.47
C ARG A 149 -13.25 4.90 -0.39
N PRO A 150 -12.81 4.41 0.79
CA PRO A 150 -11.73 3.43 0.89
C PRO A 150 -12.33 2.03 1.03
N LEU A 151 -12.83 1.45 -0.04
CA LEU A 151 -13.46 0.13 -0.01
C LEU A 151 -12.40 -0.97 0.06
N ASP A 152 -12.20 -1.53 1.24
CA ASP A 152 -11.43 -2.75 1.44
C ASP A 152 -12.33 -3.97 1.22
N MET A 153 -12.09 -4.69 0.12
CA MET A 153 -12.93 -5.83 -0.26
C MET A 153 -12.81 -7.01 0.72
N MET A 154 -11.63 -7.21 1.33
CA MET A 154 -11.46 -8.25 2.34
C MET A 154 -12.30 -7.95 3.57
N ASP A 155 -12.26 -6.72 4.06
CA ASP A 155 -13.08 -6.27 5.19
C ASP A 155 -14.58 -6.39 4.90
N LEU A 156 -15.00 -5.95 3.71
CA LEU A 156 -16.40 -6.00 3.30
C LEU A 156 -16.93 -7.44 3.23
N MET A 157 -16.17 -8.34 2.59
CA MET A 157 -16.55 -9.76 2.50
C MET A 157 -16.58 -10.44 3.86
N ALA A 158 -15.68 -10.07 4.75
CA ALA A 158 -15.60 -10.59 6.11
C ALA A 158 -16.58 -9.90 7.09
N LEU A 159 -17.41 -8.96 6.63
CA LEU A 159 -18.24 -8.10 7.50
C LEU A 159 -17.43 -7.48 8.66
N TYR A 160 -16.20 -7.03 8.34
CA TYR A 160 -15.24 -6.45 9.29
C TYR A 160 -14.85 -7.38 10.46
N GLN A 161 -14.98 -8.71 10.26
CA GLN A 161 -14.58 -9.71 11.24
C GLN A 161 -13.18 -10.27 10.91
N PRO A 162 -12.11 -9.94 11.65
CA PRO A 162 -10.75 -10.37 11.27
C PRO A 162 -10.57 -11.89 11.14
N ARG A 163 -11.38 -12.68 11.88
CA ARG A 163 -11.35 -14.16 11.82
C ARG A 163 -11.97 -14.71 10.54
N ALA A 164 -12.74 -13.91 9.80
CA ALA A 164 -13.39 -14.31 8.56
C ALA A 164 -12.61 -13.83 7.31
N ASN A 165 -11.48 -13.16 7.50
CA ASN A 165 -10.62 -12.71 6.41
C ASN A 165 -10.10 -13.91 5.63
N ALA A 166 -10.10 -13.80 4.29
CA ALA A 166 -9.54 -14.78 3.38
C ALA A 166 -8.47 -14.13 2.50
N PRO A 167 -7.37 -14.84 2.16
CA PRO A 167 -6.43 -14.37 1.16
C PRO A 167 -7.11 -14.22 -0.21
N LEU A 168 -6.72 -13.18 -0.97
CA LEU A 168 -7.28 -12.97 -2.32
C LEU A 168 -7.05 -14.18 -3.24
N ASP A 169 -5.88 -14.79 -3.11
CA ASP A 169 -5.46 -15.94 -3.91
C ASP A 169 -6.38 -17.16 -3.72
N ASP A 170 -6.78 -17.41 -2.46
CA ASP A 170 -7.69 -18.50 -2.12
C ASP A 170 -9.10 -18.31 -2.72
N LEU A 171 -9.49 -17.07 -3.02
CA LEU A 171 -10.78 -16.74 -3.63
C LEU A 171 -10.69 -16.63 -5.15
N ALA A 172 -9.55 -16.21 -5.70
CA ALA A 172 -9.37 -16.04 -7.14
C ALA A 172 -9.58 -17.36 -7.90
N MET A 173 -8.98 -18.44 -7.43
CA MET A 173 -9.06 -19.75 -8.10
C MET A 173 -10.49 -20.33 -8.15
N PRO A 174 -11.25 -20.37 -7.05
CA PRO A 174 -12.64 -20.87 -7.09
C PRO A 174 -13.58 -20.10 -8.03
N ILE A 175 -13.32 -18.82 -8.27
CA ILE A 175 -14.13 -18.01 -9.22
C ILE A 175 -13.57 -18.02 -10.64
N GLY A 176 -12.55 -18.86 -10.92
CA GLY A 176 -12.00 -19.05 -12.26
C GLY A 176 -10.99 -17.98 -12.70
N LEU A 177 -10.48 -17.19 -11.77
CA LEU A 177 -9.40 -16.24 -12.05
C LEU A 177 -8.03 -16.91 -11.79
N PRO A 178 -6.97 -16.50 -12.49
CA PRO A 178 -5.63 -16.95 -12.17
C PRO A 178 -5.27 -16.46 -10.76
N GLY A 179 -4.69 -17.32 -9.93
CA GLY A 179 -4.08 -16.94 -8.69
C GLY A 179 -2.78 -16.14 -8.91
N LYS A 180 -1.91 -16.10 -7.90
CA LYS A 180 -0.59 -15.44 -8.02
C LYS A 180 0.22 -16.02 -9.18
N LEU A 181 0.75 -15.15 -10.03
CA LEU A 181 1.51 -15.51 -11.23
C LEU A 181 3.02 -15.72 -10.92
N GLY A 182 3.32 -16.46 -9.86
CA GLY A 182 4.67 -16.94 -9.57
C GLY A 182 5.54 -16.03 -8.67
N MET A 183 5.05 -14.90 -8.22
CA MET A 183 5.73 -14.04 -7.23
C MET A 183 4.78 -13.67 -6.12
N ASP A 184 5.22 -13.75 -4.88
CA ASP A 184 4.52 -13.20 -3.72
C ASP A 184 5.33 -12.09 -3.07
N GLY A 185 4.73 -11.36 -2.11
CA GLY A 185 5.37 -10.23 -1.45
C GLY A 185 6.69 -10.58 -0.74
N SER A 186 6.90 -11.85 -0.35
CA SER A 186 8.16 -12.28 0.27
C SER A 186 9.33 -12.37 -0.72
N ALA A 187 9.04 -12.53 -2.01
CA ALA A 187 10.03 -12.63 -3.08
C ALA A 187 10.48 -11.26 -3.63
N VAL A 188 9.75 -10.18 -3.32
CA VAL A 188 10.00 -8.84 -3.89
C VAL A 188 11.40 -8.34 -3.54
N TRP A 189 11.84 -8.49 -2.28
CA TRP A 189 13.18 -8.06 -1.88
C TRP A 189 14.29 -8.82 -2.62
N GLY A 190 14.16 -10.14 -2.74
CA GLY A 190 15.14 -10.96 -3.50
C GLY A 190 15.19 -10.62 -4.99
N ALA A 191 14.06 -10.26 -5.57
CA ALA A 191 13.98 -9.83 -6.98
C ALA A 191 14.49 -8.40 -7.21
N TRP A 192 14.50 -7.57 -6.16
CA TRP A 192 14.98 -6.19 -6.20
C TRP A 192 16.51 -6.08 -6.22
N GLN A 193 17.23 -7.03 -5.60
CA GLN A 193 18.71 -7.08 -5.53
C GLN A 193 19.36 -7.47 -6.85
#